data_5416529f0bab8476ea07ddf16462acd1
#
_entry.id   5416529f0bab8476ea07ddf16462acd1
#
_cell.length_a   1.000
_cell.length_b   1.000
_cell.length_c   1.000
_cell.angle_alpha   90.00
_cell.angle_beta   90.00
_cell.angle_gamma   90.00
#
_symmetry.space_group_name_H-M   'P 1'
#
loop_
_entity.id
_entity.type
_entity.pdbx_description
1 polymer ?
#
loop_
_entity_poly.entity_id
_entity_poly.type
_entity_poly.pdbx_seq_one_letter_code
_entity_poly.pdbx_strand_id
1 'polypeptide(L)'
;MSNAERSTTSSASQSLFWDSYHFGSAFGSAPSRPHLGHGHFNPGPPPRPLPDGVCPNPGPPPRPTPERPDPYYSKQSNQQLAQALLTNYGAFKGGQYSRQVTRESLQKMADQLPVDANVRLAKELLRRPDLIRALDRNMSTGASDGRLSREDILSVIRSDNPFKLKDDKELVKEMLGHFEELKRKGRGNSITLDKLEELAKQPLTGNPATDHLIELVKEVMSRSILQGRMDNVDEWQRDGKVSRRELLQLLQQLR
;
A
#
# COMPACT_ATOMS: atom_id res chain seq x y z
N MET A 1 -14.34 24.41 -54.51
CA MET A 1 -15.43 25.10 -53.79
C MET A 1 -15.74 24.29 -52.55
N SER A 2 -15.33 24.87 -51.40
CA SER A 2 -16.03 24.94 -50.11
C SER A 2 -16.09 23.65 -49.32
N ASN A 3 -15.85 23.60 -48.05
CA ASN A 3 -15.47 24.48 -46.97
C ASN A 3 -14.93 23.62 -45.83
N ALA A 4 -13.87 24.06 -45.24
CA ALA A 4 -13.36 23.50 -43.97
C ALA A 4 -14.19 24.05 -42.82
N GLU A 5 -14.75 23.18 -41.98
CA GLU A 5 -15.25 23.59 -40.66
C GLU A 5 -14.30 23.09 -39.58
N ARG A 6 -13.63 24.04 -38.95
CA ARG A 6 -12.83 23.86 -37.72
C ARG A 6 -13.77 23.85 -36.53
N SER A 7 -13.87 22.73 -35.87
CA SER A 7 -14.44 22.66 -34.53
C SER A 7 -13.34 22.88 -33.47
N THR A 8 -13.36 24.05 -32.88
CA THR A 8 -12.56 24.38 -31.70
C THR A 8 -13.29 23.87 -30.48
N THR A 9 -12.78 22.83 -29.83
CA THR A 9 -13.22 22.41 -28.50
C THR A 9 -12.39 23.16 -27.44
N SER A 10 -13.06 24.08 -26.78
CA SER A 10 -12.58 24.82 -25.63
C SER A 10 -12.34 23.90 -24.43
N SER A 11 -11.08 23.80 -23.98
CA SER A 11 -10.73 23.18 -22.71
C SER A 11 -11.08 24.13 -21.57
N ALA A 12 -12.12 23.83 -20.83
CA ALA A 12 -12.42 24.48 -19.59
C ALA A 12 -11.51 23.94 -18.47
N SER A 13 -10.50 24.73 -18.14
CA SER A 13 -9.69 24.51 -16.95
C SER A 13 -10.52 24.86 -15.71
N GLN A 14 -10.95 23.86 -14.96
CA GLN A 14 -11.51 24.05 -13.63
C GLN A 14 -10.37 24.18 -12.61
N SER A 15 -10.06 25.43 -12.29
CA SER A 15 -9.24 25.78 -11.13
C SER A 15 -10.06 25.58 -9.87
N LEU A 16 -9.73 24.56 -9.08
CA LEU A 16 -10.27 24.37 -7.75
C LEU A 16 -9.64 25.40 -6.82
N PHE A 17 -10.45 26.36 -6.39
CA PHE A 17 -10.18 27.34 -5.35
C PHE A 17 -9.94 26.63 -4.01
N TRP A 18 -8.79 26.90 -3.42
CA TRP A 18 -8.53 26.59 -2.01
C TRP A 18 -9.07 27.75 -1.17
N ASP A 19 -10.19 27.52 -0.48
CA ASP A 19 -10.68 28.42 0.54
C ASP A 19 -9.73 28.40 1.75
N SER A 20 -9.08 29.54 1.95
CA SER A 20 -8.31 29.84 3.13
C SER A 20 -9.26 30.12 4.31
N TYR A 21 -9.34 29.17 5.24
CA TYR A 21 -10.00 29.41 6.51
C TYR A 21 -9.14 30.35 7.37
N HIS A 22 -9.53 31.60 7.44
CA HIS A 22 -9.06 32.55 8.45
C HIS A 22 -9.63 32.17 9.83
N PHE A 23 -8.75 31.74 10.73
CA PHE A 23 -9.07 31.65 12.15
C PHE A 23 -9.07 33.05 12.74
N GLY A 24 -10.26 33.61 12.99
CA GLY A 24 -10.46 34.81 13.73
C GLY A 24 -10.15 34.60 15.22
N SER A 25 -9.19 35.36 15.73
CA SER A 25 -8.90 35.45 17.15
C SER A 25 -10.02 36.21 17.87
N ALA A 26 -10.86 35.49 18.60
CA ALA A 26 -11.80 36.08 19.54
C ALA A 26 -11.13 36.20 20.93
N PHE A 27 -10.68 37.37 21.27
CA PHE A 27 -10.33 37.73 22.64
C PHE A 27 -11.61 37.83 23.49
N GLY A 28 -11.93 36.78 24.21
CA GLY A 28 -12.98 36.76 25.22
C GLY A 28 -12.44 37.25 26.56
N SER A 29 -13.06 38.33 27.05
CA SER A 29 -12.79 38.92 28.35
C SER A 29 -13.01 37.95 29.50
N ALA A 30 -12.06 37.89 30.42
CA ALA A 30 -12.14 37.04 31.60
C ALA A 30 -13.17 37.63 32.61
N PRO A 31 -14.02 36.81 33.23
CA PRO A 31 -14.88 37.25 34.32
C PRO A 31 -14.08 37.38 35.63
N SER A 32 -14.41 38.47 36.36
CA SER A 32 -13.85 38.84 37.65
C SER A 32 -14.05 37.76 38.70
N ARG A 33 -13.00 37.43 39.44
CA ARG A 33 -13.00 36.52 40.57
C ARG A 33 -13.74 37.12 41.77
N PRO A 34 -14.59 36.38 42.47
CA PRO A 34 -15.09 36.80 43.78
C PRO A 34 -14.00 36.60 44.84
N HIS A 35 -13.87 37.65 45.69
CA HIS A 35 -13.06 37.63 46.90
C HIS A 35 -13.61 36.57 47.87
N LEU A 36 -12.81 35.55 48.13
CA LEU A 36 -13.08 34.60 49.22
C LEU A 36 -12.12 34.91 50.40
N GLY A 37 -12.73 34.92 51.56
CA GLY A 37 -12.22 35.37 52.83
C GLY A 37 -10.95 34.67 53.31
N HIS A 38 -10.23 35.37 54.14
CA HIS A 38 -9.05 34.89 54.91
C HIS A 38 -9.43 33.80 55.86
N GLY A 39 -9.30 32.53 55.39
CA GLY A 39 -9.22 31.39 56.26
C GLY A 39 -7.77 31.23 56.80
N HIS A 40 -7.58 31.29 58.12
CA HIS A 40 -6.33 30.92 58.74
C HIS A 40 -5.95 29.47 58.38
N PHE A 41 -5.03 29.33 57.44
CA PHE A 41 -4.37 28.04 57.23
C PHE A 41 -3.37 27.78 58.34
N ASN A 42 -3.64 26.82 59.18
CA ASN A 42 -2.68 26.28 60.10
C ASN A 42 -1.71 25.38 59.29
N PRO A 43 -0.41 25.76 59.14
CA PRO A 43 0.52 24.90 58.41
C PRO A 43 0.73 23.64 59.22
N GLY A 44 0.27 22.49 58.73
CA GLY A 44 0.57 21.21 59.31
C GLY A 44 2.08 20.96 59.36
N PRO A 45 2.53 20.02 60.21
CA PRO A 45 3.94 19.75 60.37
C PRO A 45 4.58 19.37 59.01
N PRO A 46 5.83 19.80 58.78
CA PRO A 46 6.50 19.50 57.51
C PRO A 46 6.58 17.99 57.30
N PRO A 47 6.42 17.50 56.05
CA PRO A 47 6.54 16.09 55.74
C PRO A 47 7.92 15.60 56.14
N ARG A 48 7.96 14.44 56.81
CA ARG A 48 9.23 13.80 57.21
C ARG A 48 10.08 13.57 55.95
N PRO A 49 11.40 13.85 56.02
CA PRO A 49 12.31 13.48 54.94
C PRO A 49 12.19 11.98 54.64
N LEU A 50 11.99 11.62 53.38
CA LEU A 50 12.10 10.23 52.93
C LEU A 50 13.52 9.73 53.21
N PRO A 51 13.70 8.47 53.65
CA PRO A 51 15.01 7.90 53.87
C PRO A 51 15.82 7.96 52.54
N ASP A 52 17.03 8.52 52.64
CA ASP A 52 17.99 8.59 51.56
C ASP A 52 18.25 7.19 51.01
N GLY A 53 17.93 6.96 49.74
CA GLY A 53 18.29 5.74 49.01
C GLY A 53 17.20 5.03 48.22
N VAL A 54 15.92 5.45 48.29
CA VAL A 54 14.89 4.87 47.42
C VAL A 54 14.71 5.78 46.21
N CYS A 55 15.55 5.60 45.20
CA CYS A 55 15.19 6.08 43.85
C CYS A 55 13.88 5.38 43.46
N PRO A 56 12.79 6.10 43.16
CA PRO A 56 11.60 5.47 42.62
C PRO A 56 12.02 4.76 41.33
N ASN A 57 11.88 3.43 41.34
CA ASN A 57 12.16 2.63 40.15
C ASN A 57 11.36 3.24 38.99
N PRO A 58 12.03 3.74 37.94
CA PRO A 58 11.28 4.25 36.77
C PRO A 58 10.45 3.10 36.25
N GLY A 59 9.14 3.18 36.40
CA GLY A 59 8.22 2.16 35.92
C GLY A 59 8.56 1.74 34.49
N PRO A 60 8.16 0.56 34.03
CA PRO A 60 8.45 0.13 32.67
C PRO A 60 8.00 1.21 31.70
N PRO A 61 8.80 1.47 30.63
CA PRO A 61 8.45 2.49 29.65
C PRO A 61 7.03 2.25 29.15
N PRO A 62 6.24 3.32 28.96
CA PRO A 62 4.88 3.19 28.48
C PRO A 62 4.89 2.39 27.17
N ARG A 63 4.06 1.35 27.09
CA ARG A 63 3.90 0.58 25.85
C ARG A 63 3.53 1.55 24.76
N PRO A 64 4.16 1.46 23.55
CA PRO A 64 3.78 2.27 22.43
C PRO A 64 2.25 2.15 22.22
N THR A 65 1.54 3.24 22.36
CA THR A 65 0.12 3.25 22.00
C THR A 65 0.03 2.98 20.51
N PRO A 66 -0.78 2.00 20.06
CA PRO A 66 -0.96 1.76 18.64
C PRO A 66 -1.39 3.09 18.00
N GLU A 67 -0.62 3.54 17.01
CA GLU A 67 -0.94 4.78 16.30
C GLU A 67 -2.36 4.70 15.76
N ARG A 68 -3.19 5.68 16.11
CA ARG A 68 -4.57 5.73 15.61
C ARG A 68 -4.54 5.88 14.08
N PRO A 69 -5.43 5.17 13.37
CA PRO A 69 -5.55 5.32 11.92
C PRO A 69 -5.78 6.78 11.56
N ASP A 70 -5.11 7.24 10.51
CA ASP A 70 -5.33 8.59 10.00
C ASP A 70 -6.81 8.80 9.63
N PRO A 71 -7.49 9.85 10.13
CA PRO A 71 -8.92 10.02 9.92
C PRO A 71 -9.32 10.22 8.45
N TYR A 72 -8.40 10.69 7.61
CA TYR A 72 -8.62 10.94 6.18
C TYR A 72 -8.07 9.81 5.32
N TYR A 73 -6.77 9.50 5.42
CA TYR A 73 -6.12 8.53 4.53
C TYR A 73 -6.52 7.07 4.82
N SER A 74 -6.91 6.74 6.06
CA SER A 74 -7.37 5.37 6.37
C SER A 74 -8.66 4.98 5.63
N LYS A 75 -9.47 5.96 5.23
CA LYS A 75 -10.73 5.76 4.50
C LYS A 75 -10.53 5.68 2.98
N GLN A 76 -9.34 6.01 2.48
CA GLN A 76 -9.06 5.99 1.06
C GLN A 76 -8.78 4.57 0.56
N SER A 77 -9.18 4.29 -0.67
CA SER A 77 -8.84 3.05 -1.36
C SER A 77 -7.34 2.98 -1.65
N ASN A 78 -6.84 1.78 -1.93
CA ASN A 78 -5.45 1.59 -2.32
C ASN A 78 -5.09 2.37 -3.60
N GLN A 79 -6.02 2.47 -4.56
CA GLN A 79 -5.83 3.28 -5.77
C GLN A 79 -5.73 4.77 -5.45
N GLN A 80 -6.59 5.28 -4.56
CA GLN A 80 -6.54 6.69 -4.13
C GLN A 80 -5.24 7.03 -3.40
N LEU A 81 -4.75 6.13 -2.55
CA LEU A 81 -3.45 6.31 -1.87
C LEU A 81 -2.28 6.26 -2.86
N ALA A 82 -2.30 5.34 -3.83
CA ALA A 82 -1.31 5.28 -4.89
C ALA A 82 -1.33 6.55 -5.76
N GLN A 83 -2.52 7.08 -6.07
CA GLN A 83 -2.68 8.34 -6.79
C GLN A 83 -2.14 9.54 -5.98
N ALA A 84 -2.40 9.59 -4.67
CA ALA A 84 -1.86 10.62 -3.79
C ALA A 84 -0.33 10.56 -3.71
N LEU A 85 0.25 9.36 -3.64
CA LEU A 85 1.70 9.15 -3.70
C LEU A 85 2.28 9.64 -5.04
N LEU A 86 1.64 9.31 -6.15
CA LEU A 86 2.09 9.73 -7.49
C LEU A 86 2.06 11.25 -7.64
N THR A 87 1.00 11.89 -7.17
CA THR A 87 0.83 13.34 -7.20
C THR A 87 1.94 14.06 -6.42
N ASN A 88 2.29 13.52 -5.26
CA ASN A 88 3.32 14.08 -4.38
C ASN A 88 4.68 13.39 -4.53
N TYR A 89 4.91 12.63 -5.60
CA TYR A 89 6.07 11.76 -5.79
C TYR A 89 7.42 12.43 -5.50
N GLY A 90 7.54 13.70 -5.88
CA GLY A 90 8.76 14.49 -5.66
C GLY A 90 9.14 14.66 -4.18
N ALA A 91 8.14 14.80 -3.30
CA ALA A 91 8.35 14.97 -1.87
C ALA A 91 8.86 13.69 -1.18
N PHE A 92 8.53 12.53 -1.74
CA PHE A 92 8.89 11.22 -1.15
C PHE A 92 10.24 10.67 -1.63
N LYS A 93 10.93 11.34 -2.52
CA LYS A 93 12.27 10.91 -2.96
C LYS A 93 13.28 11.00 -1.82
N GLY A 94 14.18 10.02 -1.75
CA GLY A 94 15.17 9.87 -0.68
C GLY A 94 16.33 10.88 -0.69
N GLY A 95 16.16 12.05 -1.31
CA GLY A 95 17.14 13.12 -1.39
C GLY A 95 17.36 13.64 -2.82
N GLN A 96 18.21 14.67 -2.96
CA GLN A 96 18.43 15.39 -4.22
C GLN A 96 18.91 14.48 -5.37
N TYR A 97 19.61 13.38 -5.07
CA TYR A 97 20.16 12.46 -6.05
C TYR A 97 19.33 11.20 -6.26
N SER A 98 18.32 10.94 -5.43
CA SER A 98 17.43 9.79 -5.61
C SER A 98 16.37 10.11 -6.66
N ARG A 99 16.32 9.31 -7.71
CA ARG A 99 15.30 9.46 -8.76
C ARG A 99 13.98 8.75 -8.40
N GLN A 100 14.02 7.84 -7.45
CA GLN A 100 12.90 6.96 -7.10
C GLN A 100 12.57 7.06 -5.61
N VAL A 101 11.33 6.73 -5.28
CA VAL A 101 10.85 6.56 -3.92
C VAL A 101 11.25 5.16 -3.45
N THR A 102 11.68 5.02 -2.20
CA THR A 102 12.00 3.73 -1.59
C THR A 102 11.23 3.59 -0.28
N ARG A 103 11.16 2.37 0.25
CA ARG A 103 10.55 2.14 1.56
C ARG A 103 11.24 2.96 2.67
N GLU A 104 12.57 3.07 2.61
CA GLU A 104 13.36 3.89 3.55
C GLU A 104 13.03 5.37 3.42
N SER A 105 12.80 5.87 2.19
CA SER A 105 12.41 7.27 1.99
C SER A 105 11.00 7.56 2.48
N LEU A 106 10.07 6.60 2.36
CA LEU A 106 8.75 6.67 2.97
C LEU A 106 8.83 6.67 4.50
N GLN A 107 9.70 5.83 5.09
CA GLN A 107 9.90 5.81 6.53
C GLN A 107 10.48 7.13 7.03
N LYS A 108 11.51 7.65 6.37
CA LYS A 108 12.07 8.98 6.70
C LYS A 108 11.03 10.09 6.61
N MET A 109 10.14 10.06 5.63
CA MET A 109 9.03 11.00 5.53
C MET A 109 8.05 10.82 6.70
N ALA A 110 7.70 9.59 7.05
CA ALA A 110 6.77 9.31 8.14
C ALA A 110 7.26 9.78 9.51
N ASP A 111 8.59 9.84 9.69
CA ASP A 111 9.23 10.26 10.94
C ASP A 111 9.46 11.78 11.04
N GLN A 112 9.09 12.56 10.01
CA GLN A 112 9.31 14.01 10.00
C GLN A 112 8.33 14.77 10.91
N LEU A 113 8.79 15.91 11.40
CA LEU A 113 8.01 16.89 12.15
C LEU A 113 8.18 18.28 11.50
N PRO A 114 7.14 19.08 11.42
CA PRO A 114 5.75 18.86 11.87
C PRO A 114 5.00 17.85 10.98
N VAL A 115 3.94 17.23 11.52
CA VAL A 115 3.14 16.24 10.80
C VAL A 115 2.25 16.95 9.76
N ASP A 116 2.68 16.94 8.52
CA ASP A 116 1.95 17.45 7.37
C ASP A 116 1.14 16.35 6.63
N ALA A 117 0.52 16.70 5.50
CA ALA A 117 -0.25 15.79 4.69
C ALA A 117 0.62 14.65 4.11
N ASN A 118 1.89 14.90 3.75
CA ASN A 118 2.79 13.89 3.21
C ASN A 118 3.25 12.92 4.30
N VAL A 119 3.54 13.42 5.50
CA VAL A 119 3.85 12.58 6.67
C VAL A 119 2.70 11.63 6.99
N ARG A 120 1.46 12.15 6.99
CA ARG A 120 0.26 11.35 7.22
C ARG A 120 0.03 10.31 6.12
N LEU A 121 0.25 10.68 4.86
CA LEU A 121 0.18 9.77 3.72
C LEU A 121 1.25 8.68 3.81
N ALA A 122 2.51 9.03 4.15
CA ALA A 122 3.59 8.06 4.34
C ALA A 122 3.26 7.03 5.43
N LYS A 123 2.77 7.49 6.57
CA LYS A 123 2.34 6.61 7.68
C LYS A 123 1.24 5.64 7.24
N GLU A 124 0.23 6.11 6.51
CA GLU A 124 -0.86 5.24 6.06
C GLU A 124 -0.40 4.25 4.98
N LEU A 125 0.49 4.65 4.06
CA LEU A 125 1.09 3.74 3.08
C LEU A 125 1.86 2.61 3.78
N LEU A 126 2.70 2.96 4.75
CA LEU A 126 3.49 1.98 5.52
C LEU A 126 2.63 1.02 6.36
N ARG A 127 1.41 1.43 6.74
CA ARG A 127 0.43 0.57 7.41
C ARG A 127 -0.21 -0.47 6.49
N ARG A 128 -0.05 -0.33 5.16
CA ARG A 128 -0.62 -1.25 4.16
C ARG A 128 0.49 -2.02 3.44
N PRO A 129 1.04 -3.07 4.06
CA PRO A 129 2.17 -3.81 3.51
C PRO A 129 1.86 -4.41 2.13
N ASP A 130 0.61 -4.81 1.88
CA ASP A 130 0.19 -5.39 0.60
C ASP A 130 0.22 -4.34 -0.52
N LEU A 131 -0.19 -3.11 -0.21
CA LEU A 131 -0.09 -1.99 -1.15
C LEU A 131 1.37 -1.65 -1.44
N ILE A 132 2.22 -1.55 -0.41
CA ILE A 132 3.66 -1.29 -0.60
C ILE A 132 4.31 -2.37 -1.47
N ARG A 133 4.00 -3.66 -1.23
CA ARG A 133 4.50 -4.76 -2.07
C ARG A 133 4.03 -4.64 -3.53
N ALA A 134 2.77 -4.26 -3.74
CA ALA A 134 2.26 -4.06 -5.09
C ALA A 134 2.93 -2.87 -5.79
N LEU A 135 3.17 -1.78 -5.08
CA LEU A 135 3.86 -0.58 -5.59
C LEU A 135 5.36 -0.82 -5.85
N ASP A 136 5.99 -1.74 -5.11
CA ASP A 136 7.41 -2.13 -5.24
C ASP A 136 7.64 -3.14 -6.38
N ARG A 137 6.58 -3.61 -7.00
CA ARG A 137 6.67 -4.64 -8.03
C ARG A 137 6.99 -4.05 -9.39
N ASN A 138 8.13 -4.42 -9.93
CA ASN A 138 8.52 -4.02 -11.28
C ASN A 138 7.56 -4.61 -12.32
N MET A 139 7.03 -3.76 -13.19
CA MET A 139 6.05 -4.11 -14.23
C MET A 139 6.50 -5.20 -15.18
N SER A 140 7.79 -5.25 -15.52
CA SER A 140 8.30 -6.16 -16.55
C SER A 140 8.72 -7.51 -16.00
N THR A 141 9.14 -7.56 -14.75
CA THR A 141 9.68 -8.80 -14.14
C THR A 141 8.79 -9.37 -13.05
N GLY A 142 7.97 -8.54 -12.43
CA GLY A 142 7.19 -8.90 -11.25
C GLY A 142 8.03 -8.95 -9.96
N ALA A 143 9.35 -8.61 -10.02
CA ALA A 143 10.22 -8.61 -8.86
C ALA A 143 10.03 -7.36 -8.00
N SER A 144 10.20 -7.51 -6.70
CA SER A 144 10.36 -6.39 -5.76
C SER A 144 11.85 -6.02 -5.70
N ASP A 145 12.16 -4.77 -6.03
CA ASP A 145 13.53 -4.23 -6.02
C ASP A 145 13.76 -3.16 -4.93
N GLY A 146 12.78 -2.93 -4.07
CA GLY A 146 12.80 -1.92 -3.00
C GLY A 146 12.58 -0.50 -3.51
N ARG A 147 12.18 -0.33 -4.77
CA ARG A 147 12.02 0.95 -5.43
C ARG A 147 10.61 1.10 -5.98
N LEU A 148 9.98 2.21 -5.66
CA LEU A 148 8.66 2.55 -6.16
C LEU A 148 8.84 3.52 -7.33
N SER A 149 8.85 3.01 -8.56
CA SER A 149 8.92 3.85 -9.75
C SER A 149 7.55 4.48 -10.05
N ARG A 150 7.54 5.54 -10.87
CA ARG A 150 6.27 6.13 -11.32
C ARG A 150 5.45 5.15 -12.15
N GLU A 151 6.14 4.34 -12.95
CA GLU A 151 5.56 3.32 -13.82
C GLU A 151 4.88 2.22 -13.02
N ASP A 152 5.52 1.74 -11.94
CA ASP A 152 4.95 0.73 -11.05
C ASP A 152 3.72 1.26 -10.31
N ILE A 153 3.79 2.51 -9.81
CA ILE A 153 2.63 3.16 -9.18
C ILE A 153 1.47 3.31 -10.17
N LEU A 154 1.75 3.76 -11.40
CA LEU A 154 0.73 3.88 -12.45
C LEU A 154 0.09 2.53 -12.80
N SER A 155 0.87 1.44 -12.76
CA SER A 155 0.33 0.11 -13.02
C SER A 155 -0.70 -0.30 -11.98
N VAL A 156 -0.39 -0.06 -10.70
CA VAL A 156 -1.32 -0.34 -9.60
C VAL A 156 -2.59 0.51 -9.71
N ILE A 157 -2.46 1.78 -10.13
CA ILE A 157 -3.61 2.67 -10.33
C ILE A 157 -4.50 2.20 -11.48
N ARG A 158 -3.90 1.81 -12.61
CA ARG A 158 -4.62 1.43 -13.85
C ARG A 158 -5.19 0.02 -13.82
N SER A 159 -4.61 -0.86 -13.01
CA SER A 159 -5.09 -2.24 -12.93
C SER A 159 -6.34 -2.32 -12.06
N ASP A 160 -7.41 -2.87 -12.59
CA ASP A 160 -8.64 -3.21 -11.86
C ASP A 160 -8.60 -4.66 -11.33
N ASN A 161 -7.53 -5.41 -11.61
CA ASN A 161 -7.37 -6.79 -11.20
C ASN A 161 -7.34 -6.92 -9.66
N PRO A 162 -8.24 -7.68 -9.03
CA PRO A 162 -8.30 -7.86 -7.58
C PRO A 162 -7.07 -8.59 -7.01
N PHE A 163 -6.38 -9.37 -7.85
CA PHE A 163 -5.19 -10.12 -7.46
C PHE A 163 -3.90 -9.30 -7.42
N LYS A 164 -3.90 -8.06 -7.91
CA LYS A 164 -2.69 -7.22 -7.97
C LYS A 164 -2.01 -6.99 -6.62
N LEU A 165 -2.79 -7.03 -5.52
CA LEU A 165 -2.27 -6.85 -4.16
C LEU A 165 -1.80 -8.15 -3.52
N LYS A 166 -2.16 -9.31 -4.09
CA LYS A 166 -1.73 -10.61 -3.58
C LYS A 166 -0.25 -10.84 -3.85
N ASP A 167 0.42 -11.49 -2.90
CA ASP A 167 1.80 -11.92 -3.10
C ASP A 167 1.90 -13.20 -3.94
N ASP A 168 3.11 -13.60 -4.31
CA ASP A 168 3.34 -14.76 -5.15
C ASP A 168 2.88 -16.06 -4.46
N LYS A 169 3.03 -16.13 -3.13
CA LYS A 169 2.57 -17.27 -2.33
C LYS A 169 1.06 -17.41 -2.35
N GLU A 170 0.34 -16.29 -2.23
CA GLU A 170 -1.12 -16.24 -2.30
C GLU A 170 -1.62 -16.63 -3.69
N LEU A 171 -0.95 -16.15 -4.76
CA LEU A 171 -1.29 -16.52 -6.13
C LEU A 171 -1.07 -18.01 -6.41
N VAL A 172 0.06 -18.58 -5.98
CA VAL A 172 0.33 -20.01 -6.13
C VAL A 172 -0.69 -20.83 -5.35
N LYS A 173 -1.10 -20.39 -4.18
CA LYS A 173 -2.16 -21.04 -3.38
C LYS A 173 -3.51 -21.01 -4.10
N GLU A 174 -3.89 -19.87 -4.70
CA GLU A 174 -5.10 -19.78 -5.53
C GLU A 174 -5.02 -20.70 -6.75
N MET A 175 -3.89 -20.74 -7.46
CA MET A 175 -3.68 -21.67 -8.57
C MET A 175 -3.83 -23.14 -8.15
N LEU A 176 -3.32 -23.49 -6.96
CA LEU A 176 -3.50 -24.85 -6.41
C LEU A 176 -4.97 -25.16 -6.10
N GLY A 177 -5.72 -24.18 -5.58
CA GLY A 177 -7.15 -24.29 -5.32
C GLY A 177 -7.95 -24.57 -6.60
N HIS A 178 -7.58 -23.93 -7.70
CA HIS A 178 -8.23 -24.03 -9.01
C HIS A 178 -7.47 -24.93 -10.00
N PHE A 179 -6.59 -25.80 -9.52
CA PHE A 179 -5.72 -26.61 -10.37
C PHE A 179 -6.49 -27.47 -11.38
N GLU A 180 -7.58 -28.10 -10.94
CA GLU A 180 -8.39 -28.98 -11.81
C GLU A 180 -9.10 -28.21 -12.93
N GLU A 181 -9.45 -26.96 -12.69
CA GLU A 181 -10.10 -26.07 -13.67
C GLU A 181 -9.08 -25.51 -14.67
N LEU A 182 -7.88 -25.21 -14.18
CA LEU A 182 -6.78 -24.66 -14.98
C LEU A 182 -6.11 -25.73 -15.85
N LYS A 183 -6.10 -27.00 -15.45
CA LYS A 183 -5.52 -28.05 -16.27
C LYS A 183 -6.36 -28.35 -17.53
N ARG A 184 -5.73 -28.86 -18.57
CA ARG A 184 -6.41 -29.26 -19.80
C ARG A 184 -7.23 -30.54 -19.58
N LYS A 185 -8.53 -30.48 -19.89
CA LYS A 185 -9.39 -31.67 -19.82
C LYS A 185 -8.84 -32.77 -20.72
N GLY A 186 -8.61 -33.99 -20.17
CA GLY A 186 -8.36 -35.21 -20.92
C GLY A 186 -6.90 -35.58 -21.25
N ARG A 187 -5.90 -34.73 -20.94
CA ARG A 187 -4.50 -35.05 -21.16
C ARG A 187 -3.60 -34.52 -20.04
N GLY A 188 -3.05 -35.43 -19.23
CA GLY A 188 -2.01 -35.14 -18.25
C GLY A 188 -2.51 -34.55 -16.93
N ASN A 189 -1.61 -34.53 -15.95
CA ASN A 189 -1.84 -33.98 -14.59
C ASN A 189 -1.07 -32.66 -14.39
N SER A 190 -0.98 -31.85 -15.45
CA SER A 190 -0.27 -30.58 -15.46
C SER A 190 -1.04 -29.46 -16.17
N ILE A 191 -0.77 -28.24 -15.77
CA ILE A 191 -1.21 -27.01 -16.45
C ILE A 191 -0.12 -26.67 -17.46
N THR A 192 -0.47 -26.26 -18.68
CA THR A 192 0.51 -25.77 -19.66
C THR A 192 0.54 -24.25 -19.63
N LEU A 193 1.72 -23.65 -19.76
CA LEU A 193 1.89 -22.20 -19.82
C LEU A 193 1.13 -21.59 -21.01
N ASP A 194 1.12 -22.29 -22.16
CA ASP A 194 0.35 -21.85 -23.34
C ASP A 194 -1.14 -21.69 -23.02
N LYS A 195 -1.71 -22.63 -22.24
CA LYS A 195 -3.12 -22.53 -21.84
C LYS A 195 -3.36 -21.36 -20.88
N LEU A 196 -2.43 -21.12 -19.96
CA LEU A 196 -2.52 -19.96 -19.08
C LEU A 196 -2.45 -18.66 -19.89
N GLU A 197 -1.54 -18.60 -20.88
CA GLU A 197 -1.45 -17.45 -21.77
C GLU A 197 -2.71 -17.23 -22.60
N GLU A 198 -3.31 -18.30 -23.14
CA GLU A 198 -4.57 -18.27 -23.86
C GLU A 198 -5.72 -17.76 -22.96
N LEU A 199 -5.79 -18.25 -21.72
CA LEU A 199 -6.80 -17.81 -20.76
C LEU A 199 -6.60 -16.35 -20.33
N ALA A 200 -5.35 -15.91 -20.15
CA ALA A 200 -5.02 -14.52 -19.82
C ALA A 200 -5.45 -13.53 -20.92
N LYS A 201 -5.50 -13.95 -22.19
CA LYS A 201 -5.93 -13.12 -23.32
C LYS A 201 -7.44 -12.99 -23.43
N GLN A 202 -8.22 -13.80 -22.71
CA GLN A 202 -9.68 -13.77 -22.79
C GLN A 202 -10.24 -12.51 -22.12
N PRO A 203 -11.29 -11.92 -22.71
CA PRO A 203 -12.07 -10.88 -22.04
C PRO A 203 -12.86 -11.47 -20.87
N LEU A 204 -13.26 -10.63 -19.94
CA LEU A 204 -14.18 -11.03 -18.87
C LEU A 204 -15.54 -11.41 -19.48
N THR A 205 -16.11 -12.50 -18.97
CA THR A 205 -17.32 -13.13 -19.54
C THR A 205 -18.61 -12.71 -18.83
N GLY A 206 -18.49 -12.07 -17.65
CA GLY A 206 -19.60 -11.79 -16.74
C GLY A 206 -19.99 -12.98 -15.86
N ASN A 207 -19.32 -14.13 -16.02
CA ASN A 207 -19.48 -15.26 -15.10
C ASN A 207 -18.41 -15.16 -14.00
N PRO A 208 -18.80 -14.97 -12.72
CA PRO A 208 -17.84 -14.72 -11.64
C PRO A 208 -16.76 -15.80 -11.48
N ALA A 209 -17.11 -17.07 -11.68
CA ALA A 209 -16.14 -18.17 -11.56
C ALA A 209 -15.13 -18.16 -12.70
N THR A 210 -15.56 -17.93 -13.93
CA THR A 210 -14.67 -17.83 -15.09
C THR A 210 -13.81 -16.58 -15.03
N ASP A 211 -14.41 -15.46 -14.66
CA ASP A 211 -13.74 -14.17 -14.57
C ASP A 211 -12.66 -14.18 -13.47
N HIS A 212 -12.94 -14.84 -12.33
CA HIS A 212 -11.95 -15.07 -11.28
C HIS A 212 -10.71 -15.82 -11.80
N LEU A 213 -10.89 -16.86 -12.60
CA LEU A 213 -9.77 -17.59 -13.21
C LEU A 213 -9.01 -16.75 -14.24
N ILE A 214 -9.72 -15.99 -15.06
CA ILE A 214 -9.11 -15.07 -16.03
C ILE A 214 -8.27 -14.03 -15.33
N GLU A 215 -8.78 -13.39 -14.27
CA GLU A 215 -8.08 -12.38 -13.50
C GLU A 215 -6.88 -12.96 -12.75
N LEU A 216 -7.02 -14.13 -12.11
CA LEU A 216 -5.92 -14.85 -11.47
C LEU A 216 -4.79 -15.11 -12.47
N VAL A 217 -5.13 -15.67 -13.61
CA VAL A 217 -4.13 -16.04 -14.63
C VAL A 217 -3.51 -14.80 -15.26
N LYS A 218 -4.26 -13.74 -15.52
CA LYS A 218 -3.72 -12.44 -15.97
C LYS A 218 -2.66 -11.91 -15.01
N GLU A 219 -2.91 -11.96 -13.70
CA GLU A 219 -1.95 -11.50 -12.71
C GLU A 219 -0.71 -12.39 -12.67
N VAL A 220 -0.87 -13.72 -12.69
CA VAL A 220 0.25 -14.69 -12.72
C VAL A 220 1.09 -14.47 -13.97
N MET A 221 0.46 -14.33 -15.14
CA MET A 221 1.14 -14.15 -16.43
C MET A 221 1.78 -12.75 -16.57
N SER A 222 1.42 -11.79 -15.76
CA SER A 222 2.12 -10.49 -15.69
C SER A 222 3.47 -10.57 -14.93
N ARG A 223 3.72 -11.69 -14.20
CA ARG A 223 4.91 -11.86 -13.34
C ARG A 223 5.88 -12.86 -13.95
N SER A 224 6.76 -12.42 -14.83
CA SER A 224 7.69 -13.32 -15.56
C SER A 224 8.61 -14.13 -14.63
N ILE A 225 9.02 -13.56 -13.48
CA ILE A 225 9.82 -14.32 -12.49
C ILE A 225 9.00 -15.44 -11.86
N LEU A 226 7.73 -15.18 -11.50
CA LEU A 226 6.87 -16.22 -10.95
C LEU A 226 6.64 -17.34 -11.97
N GLN A 227 6.38 -16.99 -13.25
CA GLN A 227 6.26 -17.97 -14.33
C GLN A 227 7.50 -18.85 -14.45
N GLY A 228 8.69 -18.22 -14.49
CA GLY A 228 9.95 -18.95 -14.57
C GLY A 228 10.20 -19.85 -13.37
N ARG A 229 9.72 -19.47 -12.19
CA ARG A 229 9.81 -20.30 -10.98
C ARG A 229 8.84 -21.48 -11.00
N MET A 230 7.64 -21.29 -11.55
CA MET A 230 6.66 -22.37 -11.68
C MET A 230 7.12 -23.47 -12.65
N ASP A 231 7.79 -23.08 -13.74
CA ASP A 231 8.27 -23.97 -14.80
C ASP A 231 9.68 -24.55 -14.52
N ASN A 232 10.31 -24.23 -13.40
CA ASN A 232 11.70 -24.62 -13.09
C ASN A 232 11.91 -25.00 -11.63
N VAL A 233 10.92 -25.65 -11.02
CA VAL A 233 11.05 -26.06 -9.61
C VAL A 233 12.06 -27.20 -9.44
N ASP A 234 12.18 -28.08 -10.43
CA ASP A 234 13.07 -29.26 -10.41
C ASP A 234 14.38 -29.06 -11.20
N GLU A 235 14.82 -27.80 -11.45
CA GLU A 235 16.13 -27.36 -12.04
C GLU A 235 16.51 -27.93 -13.43
N TRP A 236 15.84 -28.94 -13.97
CA TRP A 236 16.34 -29.70 -15.11
C TRP A 236 15.57 -29.56 -16.42
N GLN A 237 14.31 -29.11 -16.39
CA GLN A 237 13.52 -28.99 -17.63
C GLN A 237 12.45 -27.90 -17.55
N ARG A 238 12.64 -26.86 -18.33
CA ARG A 238 11.55 -25.94 -18.68
C ARG A 238 10.76 -26.57 -19.83
N ASP A 239 9.74 -27.33 -19.48
CA ASP A 239 8.89 -28.02 -20.47
C ASP A 239 7.57 -27.29 -20.76
N GLY A 240 7.40 -26.08 -20.18
CA GLY A 240 6.18 -25.29 -20.31
C GLY A 240 4.98 -25.89 -19.60
N LYS A 241 5.21 -26.82 -18.67
CA LYS A 241 4.15 -27.47 -17.89
C LYS A 241 4.39 -27.27 -16.41
N VAL A 242 3.31 -27.05 -15.70
CA VAL A 242 3.29 -26.84 -14.26
C VAL A 242 2.45 -27.94 -13.62
N SER A 243 3.09 -28.85 -12.91
CA SER A 243 2.40 -29.90 -12.15
C SER A 243 1.94 -29.39 -10.80
N ARG A 244 0.98 -30.10 -10.20
CA ARG A 244 0.54 -29.83 -8.83
C ARG A 244 1.68 -29.95 -7.82
N ARG A 245 2.62 -30.87 -8.06
CA ARG A 245 3.80 -31.10 -7.21
C ARG A 245 4.73 -29.88 -7.25
N GLU A 246 5.00 -29.35 -8.42
CA GLU A 246 5.83 -28.14 -8.59
C GLU A 246 5.22 -26.93 -7.90
N LEU A 247 3.90 -26.72 -8.04
CA LEU A 247 3.23 -25.63 -7.30
C LEU A 247 3.31 -25.81 -5.77
N LEU A 248 3.22 -27.05 -5.27
CA LEU A 248 3.38 -27.33 -3.84
C LEU A 248 4.82 -27.07 -3.36
N GLN A 249 5.82 -27.48 -4.14
CA GLN A 249 7.23 -27.22 -3.85
C GLN A 249 7.52 -25.72 -3.88
N LEU A 250 7.02 -25.01 -4.91
CA LEU A 250 7.15 -23.56 -5.02
C LEU A 250 6.50 -22.86 -3.81
N LEU A 251 5.31 -23.30 -3.38
CA LEU A 251 4.63 -22.76 -2.21
C LEU A 251 5.47 -22.87 -0.92
N GLN A 252 6.27 -23.92 -0.78
CA GLN A 252 7.19 -24.11 0.34
C GLN A 252 8.43 -23.20 0.25
N GLN A 253 8.90 -22.90 -0.96
CA GLN A 253 10.04 -22.01 -1.21
C GLN A 253 9.68 -20.51 -1.04
N LEU A 254 8.42 -20.16 -1.28
CA LEU A 254 7.91 -18.80 -1.10
C LEU A 254 7.63 -18.53 0.40
N ARG A 255 8.47 -17.71 1.00
CA ARG A 255 8.38 -17.30 2.41
C ARG A 255 7.46 -16.09 2.62
#